data_f49452d8bde2339ef8ee76c2958b55c2
#
_entry.id   f49452d8bde2339ef8ee76c2958b55c2
#
_cell.length_a   1.000
_cell.length_b   1.000
_cell.length_c   1.000
_cell.angle_alpha   90.00
_cell.angle_beta   90.00
_cell.angle_gamma   90.00
#
_symmetry.space_group_name_H-M   'P 1'
#
loop_
_entity.id
_entity.type
_entity.pdbx_description
1 polymer ?
#
loop_
_entity_poly.entity_id
_entity_poly.type
_entity_poly.pdbx_seq_one_letter_code
_entity_poly.pdbx_strand_id
1 'polypeptide(L)'
;DRLTDFGYKVSKTGLSVGTGFEQYENFFYNPELSLSFEDLETNSTASNNLKKQEGDYTDLYFNYSLSYDKTNSRYEPSSGSKISFYQELPLVSENNEISNTFVYTKYKSLNPSSNMVGKASFYLKSVNSFSDNDVRISKRAFVPYHRLRGFEKGKIGPIENSDYIGGNYIYTANLSTNLPQILTTVENLDFSYFIDAANVWGVDYDSSINNSNKIRTSTGIAMDILTVVGPLTLSYSIPITKESTDKTENFRFNIGTSF
;
A
#
# COMPACT_ATOMS: atom_id res chain seq x y z
N ASP A 1 -1.19 -16.71 -1.85
CA ASP A 1 -0.67 -16.19 -0.57
C ASP A 1 -1.55 -16.66 0.58
N ARG A 2 -0.94 -17.27 1.59
CA ARG A 2 -1.66 -17.71 2.79
C ARG A 2 -1.79 -16.55 3.75
N LEU A 3 -2.98 -15.99 3.87
CA LEU A 3 -3.31 -14.99 4.88
C LEU A 3 -3.99 -15.65 6.08
N THR A 4 -3.35 -16.66 6.68
CA THR A 4 -3.92 -17.46 7.79
C THR A 4 -4.37 -16.62 8.97
N ASP A 5 -3.77 -15.45 9.17
CA ASP A 5 -4.13 -14.50 10.26
C ASP A 5 -5.32 -13.61 9.94
N PHE A 6 -5.94 -13.75 8.76
CA PHE A 6 -7.04 -12.91 8.28
C PHE A 6 -8.34 -13.69 8.04
N GLY A 7 -8.41 -14.94 8.49
CA GLY A 7 -9.59 -15.79 8.37
C GLY A 7 -9.80 -16.42 6.99
N TYR A 8 -8.95 -16.11 6.01
CA TYR A 8 -9.05 -16.64 4.66
C TYR A 8 -7.68 -16.90 4.01
N LYS A 9 -7.70 -17.68 2.97
CA LYS A 9 -6.55 -18.00 2.11
C LYS A 9 -6.95 -17.77 0.66
N VAL A 10 -6.06 -17.17 -0.12
CA VAL A 10 -6.24 -16.96 -1.55
C VAL A 10 -5.13 -17.65 -2.31
N SER A 11 -5.52 -18.46 -3.29
CA SER A 11 -4.64 -18.97 -4.34
C SER A 11 -5.01 -18.32 -5.66
N LYS A 12 -4.06 -17.60 -6.28
CA LYS A 12 -4.33 -16.86 -7.51
C LYS A 12 -3.32 -17.22 -8.59
N THR A 13 -3.84 -17.56 -9.77
CA THR A 13 -3.06 -17.80 -10.98
C THR A 13 -3.61 -16.90 -12.10
N GLY A 14 -2.73 -16.35 -12.91
CA GLY A 14 -3.19 -15.44 -13.96
C GLY A 14 -2.14 -15.15 -15.01
N LEU A 15 -2.60 -14.47 -16.06
CA LEU A 15 -1.79 -13.98 -17.16
C LEU A 15 -2.14 -12.51 -17.40
N SER A 16 -1.15 -11.68 -17.64
CA SER A 16 -1.36 -10.31 -18.08
C SER A 16 -0.53 -9.96 -19.32
N VAL A 17 -1.08 -9.08 -20.14
CA VAL A 17 -0.43 -8.53 -21.32
C VAL A 17 -0.64 -7.02 -21.29
N GLY A 18 0.45 -6.29 -21.31
CA GLY A 18 0.43 -4.83 -21.23
C GLY A 18 1.55 -4.20 -22.06
N THR A 19 1.43 -2.91 -22.21
CA THR A 19 2.46 -2.07 -22.85
C THR A 19 2.60 -0.77 -22.09
N GLY A 20 3.70 -0.06 -22.31
CA GLY A 20 3.93 1.23 -21.68
C GLY A 20 4.63 2.16 -22.64
N PHE A 21 4.19 3.41 -22.70
CA PHE A 21 4.78 4.43 -23.56
C PHE A 21 4.64 5.82 -22.96
N GLU A 22 5.57 6.66 -23.29
CA GLU A 22 5.53 8.08 -22.99
C GLU A 22 4.65 8.77 -24.06
N GLN A 23 3.45 9.18 -23.66
CA GLN A 23 2.49 9.84 -24.55
C GLN A 23 2.87 11.29 -24.81
N TYR A 24 3.34 11.98 -23.79
CA TYR A 24 3.87 13.35 -23.81
C TYR A 24 5.08 13.40 -22.87
N GLU A 25 5.90 14.43 -22.99
CA GLU A 25 7.07 14.63 -22.13
C GLU A 25 6.73 14.46 -20.65
N ASN A 26 7.39 13.48 -20.01
CA ASN A 26 7.20 13.07 -18.61
C ASN A 26 5.83 12.45 -18.29
N PHE A 27 4.95 12.23 -19.29
CA PHE A 27 3.64 11.62 -19.10
C PHE A 27 3.61 10.22 -19.71
N PHE A 28 3.40 9.23 -18.84
CA PHE A 28 3.42 7.81 -19.20
C PHE A 28 2.02 7.22 -19.08
N TYR A 29 1.66 6.39 -20.06
CA TYR A 29 0.44 5.60 -20.07
C TYR A 29 0.78 4.12 -20.23
N ASN A 30 0.31 3.28 -19.32
CA ASN A 30 0.57 1.85 -19.30
C ASN A 30 -0.75 1.08 -19.20
N PRO A 31 -1.39 0.71 -20.34
CA PRO A 31 -2.54 -0.17 -20.36
C PRO A 31 -2.12 -1.64 -20.24
N GLU A 32 -2.95 -2.42 -19.57
CA GLU A 32 -2.77 -3.85 -19.35
C GLU A 32 -4.12 -4.57 -19.38
N LEU A 33 -4.16 -5.74 -19.98
CA LEU A 33 -5.27 -6.69 -19.88
C LEU A 33 -4.82 -7.85 -19.00
N SER A 34 -5.56 -8.16 -17.94
CA SER A 34 -5.23 -9.23 -17.01
C SER A 34 -6.39 -10.21 -16.85
N LEU A 35 -6.08 -11.48 -17.00
CA LEU A 35 -6.98 -12.62 -16.70
C LEU A 35 -6.46 -13.32 -15.45
N SER A 36 -7.33 -13.57 -14.49
CA SER A 36 -6.95 -14.29 -13.28
C SER A 36 -8.02 -15.29 -12.85
N PHE A 37 -7.54 -16.40 -12.30
CA PHE A 37 -8.31 -17.44 -11.64
C PHE A 37 -7.93 -17.41 -10.18
N GLU A 38 -8.90 -17.27 -9.31
CA GLU A 38 -8.72 -17.14 -7.88
C GLU A 38 -9.56 -18.19 -7.16
N ASP A 39 -8.94 -18.95 -6.26
CA ASP A 39 -9.58 -19.85 -5.32
C ASP A 39 -9.47 -19.21 -3.92
N LEU A 40 -10.61 -18.93 -3.30
CA LEU A 40 -10.74 -18.31 -1.99
C LEU A 40 -11.31 -19.34 -1.01
N GLU A 41 -10.49 -19.75 -0.04
CA GLU A 41 -10.85 -20.64 1.05
C GLU A 41 -10.94 -19.84 2.35
N THR A 42 -11.85 -20.22 3.25
CA THR A 42 -11.95 -19.65 4.58
C THR A 42 -11.57 -20.64 5.66
N ASN A 43 -11.12 -20.16 6.81
CA ASN A 43 -10.89 -21.05 7.94
C ASN A 43 -12.18 -21.32 8.74
N SER A 44 -12.17 -22.31 9.61
CA SER A 44 -13.34 -22.73 10.41
C SER A 44 -13.86 -21.64 11.35
N THR A 45 -12.99 -20.72 11.78
CA THR A 45 -13.29 -19.61 12.70
C THR A 45 -13.71 -18.34 12.00
N ALA A 46 -13.62 -18.28 10.66
CA ALA A 46 -14.03 -17.13 9.88
C ALA A 46 -15.51 -16.78 10.10
N SER A 47 -15.84 -15.50 9.92
CA SER A 47 -17.22 -15.03 10.02
C SER A 47 -18.11 -15.65 8.93
N ASN A 48 -19.41 -15.62 9.15
CA ASN A 48 -20.36 -16.09 8.15
C ASN A 48 -20.32 -15.23 6.87
N ASN A 49 -19.98 -13.95 6.98
CA ASN A 49 -19.86 -13.08 5.83
C ASN A 49 -18.62 -13.43 4.99
N LEU A 50 -17.50 -13.81 5.62
CA LEU A 50 -16.34 -14.31 4.90
C LEU A 50 -16.62 -15.67 4.25
N LYS A 51 -17.27 -16.59 4.96
CA LYS A 51 -17.64 -17.92 4.44
C LYS A 51 -18.56 -17.87 3.22
N LYS A 52 -19.42 -16.86 3.10
CA LYS A 52 -20.27 -16.65 1.90
C LYS A 52 -19.46 -16.27 0.65
N GLN A 53 -18.23 -15.80 0.83
CA GLN A 53 -17.37 -15.40 -0.27
C GLN A 53 -16.39 -16.51 -0.70
N GLU A 54 -16.45 -17.69 -0.07
CA GLU A 54 -15.67 -18.85 -0.44
C GLU A 54 -16.07 -19.37 -1.82
N GLY A 55 -15.08 -19.65 -2.67
CA GLY A 55 -15.32 -20.15 -4.02
C GLY A 55 -14.23 -19.79 -5.03
N ASP A 56 -14.48 -20.22 -6.26
CA ASP A 56 -13.63 -19.98 -7.41
C ASP A 56 -14.12 -18.76 -8.19
N TYR A 57 -13.21 -17.87 -8.53
CA TYR A 57 -13.51 -16.65 -9.27
C TYR A 57 -12.66 -16.55 -10.53
N THR A 58 -13.30 -16.14 -11.61
CA THR A 58 -12.61 -15.81 -12.87
C THR A 58 -12.81 -14.34 -13.17
N ASP A 59 -11.73 -13.62 -13.24
CA ASP A 59 -11.74 -12.17 -13.46
C ASP A 59 -10.94 -11.79 -14.69
N LEU A 60 -11.53 -11.01 -15.58
CA LEU A 60 -10.86 -10.31 -16.67
C LEU A 60 -10.95 -8.80 -16.40
N TYR A 61 -9.80 -8.16 -16.24
CA TYR A 61 -9.69 -6.73 -15.97
C TYR A 61 -8.94 -6.00 -17.08
N PHE A 62 -9.39 -4.81 -17.38
CA PHE A 62 -8.59 -3.81 -18.06
C PHE A 62 -8.00 -2.86 -17.01
N ASN A 63 -6.70 -2.90 -16.91
CA ASN A 63 -5.93 -2.07 -15.98
C ASN A 63 -5.24 -0.96 -16.76
N TYR A 64 -5.07 0.20 -16.16
CA TYR A 64 -4.16 1.19 -16.71
C TYR A 64 -3.54 2.05 -15.62
N SER A 65 -2.35 2.53 -15.90
CA SER A 65 -1.74 3.56 -15.10
C SER A 65 -1.40 4.79 -15.93
N LEU A 66 -1.62 5.95 -15.32
CA LEU A 66 -1.20 7.25 -15.81
C LEU A 66 -0.18 7.79 -14.82
N SER A 67 0.99 8.21 -15.29
CA SER A 67 1.95 8.85 -14.41
C SER A 67 2.59 10.07 -15.05
N TYR A 68 2.77 11.11 -14.24
CA TYR A 68 3.46 12.32 -14.61
C TYR A 68 4.63 12.51 -13.65
N ASP A 69 5.85 12.39 -14.17
CA ASP A 69 7.08 12.35 -13.39
C ASP A 69 8.01 13.52 -13.77
N LYS A 70 8.08 14.52 -12.88
CA LYS A 70 9.01 15.66 -12.97
C LYS A 70 10.04 15.65 -11.84
N THR A 71 10.47 14.47 -11.43
CA THR A 71 11.61 14.36 -10.52
C THR A 71 12.92 14.61 -11.28
N ASN A 72 13.88 15.20 -10.60
CA ASN A 72 15.20 15.49 -11.20
C ASN A 72 16.08 14.25 -11.39
N SER A 73 15.73 13.13 -10.77
CA SER A 73 16.42 11.85 -10.90
C SER A 73 15.44 10.70 -10.73
N ARG A 74 15.65 9.63 -11.47
CA ARG A 74 14.89 8.38 -11.31
C ARG A 74 15.27 7.63 -10.04
N TYR A 75 16.54 7.70 -9.68
CA TYR A 75 17.13 7.14 -8.47
C TYR A 75 17.48 8.32 -7.57
N GLU A 76 17.16 8.24 -6.30
CA GLU A 76 17.47 9.27 -5.29
C GLU A 76 17.06 10.71 -5.72
N PRO A 77 15.78 10.96 -5.99
CA PRO A 77 15.33 12.28 -6.37
C PRO A 77 15.48 13.27 -5.20
N SER A 78 16.08 14.43 -5.49
CA SER A 78 16.24 15.51 -4.51
C SER A 78 15.27 16.67 -4.72
N SER A 79 14.60 16.71 -5.87
CA SER A 79 13.61 17.74 -6.20
C SER A 79 12.60 17.24 -7.23
N GLY A 80 11.50 17.96 -7.35
CA GLY A 80 10.44 17.63 -8.30
C GLY A 80 9.26 16.90 -7.66
N SER A 81 8.38 16.37 -8.49
CA SER A 81 7.19 15.63 -8.05
C SER A 81 6.78 14.59 -9.05
N LYS A 82 6.14 13.55 -8.54
CA LYS A 82 5.53 12.47 -9.30
C LYS A 82 4.07 12.31 -8.91
N ILE A 83 3.19 12.20 -9.89
CA ILE A 83 1.78 11.87 -9.74
C ILE A 83 1.54 10.57 -10.46
N SER A 84 0.82 9.64 -9.86
CA SER A 84 0.42 8.40 -10.50
C SER A 84 -1.03 8.09 -10.16
N PHE A 85 -1.78 7.67 -11.17
CA PHE A 85 -3.13 7.15 -11.02
C PHE A 85 -3.17 5.76 -11.65
N TYR A 86 -3.69 4.80 -10.91
CA TYR A 86 -3.88 3.43 -11.36
C TYR A 86 -5.34 3.05 -11.18
N GLN A 87 -5.92 2.45 -12.22
CA GLN A 87 -7.30 1.97 -12.19
C GLN A 87 -7.40 0.54 -12.72
N GLU A 88 -8.21 -0.28 -12.05
CA GLU A 88 -8.60 -1.62 -12.46
C GLU A 88 -10.09 -1.59 -12.78
N LEU A 89 -10.44 -1.90 -14.03
CA LEU A 89 -11.79 -1.93 -14.55
C LEU A 89 -12.19 -3.36 -14.86
N PRO A 90 -13.27 -3.90 -14.26
CA PRO A 90 -13.75 -5.23 -14.58
C PRO A 90 -14.37 -5.25 -15.99
N LEU A 91 -13.90 -6.18 -16.83
CA LEU A 91 -14.53 -6.49 -18.11
C LEU A 91 -15.44 -7.71 -17.98
N VAL A 92 -14.98 -8.73 -17.26
CA VAL A 92 -15.74 -9.91 -16.86
C VAL A 92 -15.34 -10.23 -15.43
N SER A 93 -16.27 -10.14 -14.50
CA SER A 93 -16.10 -10.45 -13.09
C SER A 93 -17.45 -10.64 -12.44
N GLU A 94 -17.56 -11.54 -11.48
CA GLU A 94 -18.82 -11.79 -10.79
C GLU A 94 -19.24 -10.60 -9.90
N ASN A 95 -18.27 -9.93 -9.28
CA ASN A 95 -18.56 -8.84 -8.35
C ASN A 95 -18.37 -7.44 -8.95
N ASN A 96 -17.82 -7.34 -10.17
CA ASN A 96 -17.60 -6.08 -10.88
C ASN A 96 -16.97 -4.97 -10.02
N GLU A 97 -15.89 -5.31 -9.30
CA GLU A 97 -15.18 -4.35 -8.47
C GLU A 97 -14.27 -3.44 -9.30
N ILE A 98 -14.43 -2.13 -9.11
CA ILE A 98 -13.50 -1.12 -9.62
C ILE A 98 -12.53 -0.71 -8.50
N SER A 99 -11.25 -0.65 -8.83
CA SER A 99 -10.22 -0.18 -7.92
C SER A 99 -9.54 1.07 -8.50
N ASN A 100 -9.43 2.11 -7.68
CA ASN A 100 -8.72 3.33 -8.03
C ASN A 100 -7.61 3.56 -7.02
N THR A 101 -6.41 3.86 -7.50
CA THR A 101 -5.27 4.21 -6.67
C THR A 101 -4.64 5.50 -7.17
N PHE A 102 -4.47 6.46 -6.27
CA PHE A 102 -3.80 7.72 -6.55
C PHE A 102 -2.59 7.87 -5.65
N VAL A 103 -1.45 8.25 -6.23
CA VAL A 103 -0.21 8.51 -5.50
C VAL A 103 0.36 9.86 -5.93
N TYR A 104 0.67 10.68 -4.96
CA TYR A 104 1.44 11.92 -5.16
C TYR A 104 2.68 11.88 -4.29
N THR A 105 3.84 12.18 -4.89
CA THR A 105 5.10 12.31 -4.15
C THR A 105 5.80 13.58 -4.56
N LYS A 106 6.27 14.34 -3.58
CA LYS A 106 7.03 15.58 -3.73
C LYS A 106 8.37 15.45 -3.04
N TYR A 107 9.42 15.85 -3.72
CA TYR A 107 10.77 16.00 -3.18
C TYR A 107 11.19 17.45 -3.16
N LYS A 108 11.89 17.85 -2.13
CA LYS A 108 12.42 19.21 -1.99
C LYS A 108 13.75 19.16 -1.23
N SER A 109 14.80 19.71 -1.83
CA SER A 109 16.03 19.96 -1.09
C SER A 109 15.77 20.94 0.04
N LEU A 110 16.05 20.57 1.26
CA LEU A 110 15.88 21.37 2.48
C LEU A 110 17.16 22.13 2.81
N ASN A 111 18.29 21.51 2.58
CA ASN A 111 19.60 22.13 2.74
C ASN A 111 20.58 21.58 1.68
N PRO A 112 20.85 22.33 0.60
CA PRO A 112 21.75 21.87 -0.46
C PRO A 112 23.18 21.54 0.04
N SER A 113 23.64 22.23 1.07
CA SER A 113 25.00 22.05 1.62
C SER A 113 25.16 20.75 2.40
N SER A 114 24.07 20.15 2.89
CA SER A 114 24.09 18.90 3.65
C SER A 114 23.33 17.75 2.96
N ASN A 115 22.97 17.94 1.69
CA ASN A 115 22.18 16.98 0.91
C ASN A 115 20.86 16.55 1.58
N MET A 116 20.32 17.38 2.46
CA MET A 116 19.03 17.09 3.10
C MET A 116 17.88 17.23 2.11
N VAL A 117 17.12 16.17 1.94
CA VAL A 117 15.95 16.12 1.07
C VAL A 117 14.71 15.78 1.89
N GLY A 118 13.72 16.64 1.82
CA GLY A 118 12.38 16.34 2.32
C GLY A 118 11.56 15.62 1.27
N LYS A 119 10.84 14.57 1.68
CA LYS A 119 9.89 13.81 0.86
C LYS A 119 8.52 13.86 1.53
N ALA A 120 7.51 14.24 0.77
CA ALA A 120 6.10 14.12 1.16
C ALA A 120 5.39 13.19 0.16
N SER A 121 4.64 12.21 0.65
CA SER A 121 3.90 11.28 -0.20
C SER A 121 2.47 11.09 0.33
N PHE A 122 1.51 11.14 -0.58
CA PHE A 122 0.10 10.84 -0.33
C PHE A 122 -0.30 9.64 -1.17
N TYR A 123 -1.10 8.76 -0.59
CA TYR A 123 -1.66 7.59 -1.24
C TYR A 123 -3.14 7.49 -0.89
N LEU A 124 -3.96 7.33 -1.90
CA LEU A 124 -5.39 7.11 -1.77
C LEU A 124 -5.74 5.84 -2.55
N LYS A 125 -6.56 4.99 -1.97
CA LYS A 125 -7.12 3.83 -2.67
C LYS A 125 -8.61 3.73 -2.35
N SER A 126 -9.41 3.43 -3.38
CA SER A 126 -10.81 3.06 -3.23
C SER A 126 -11.10 1.79 -4.02
N VAL A 127 -11.91 0.91 -3.45
CA VAL A 127 -12.44 -0.26 -4.12
C VAL A 127 -13.94 -0.25 -3.91
N ASN A 128 -14.71 -0.34 -4.99
CA ASN A 128 -16.18 -0.33 -4.93
C ASN A 128 -16.72 -1.38 -5.89
N SER A 129 -17.79 -2.06 -5.51
CA SER A 129 -18.56 -2.94 -6.39
C SER A 129 -19.64 -2.15 -7.13
N PHE A 130 -19.85 -2.45 -8.41
CA PHE A 130 -20.96 -1.94 -9.20
C PHE A 130 -22.12 -2.94 -9.31
N SER A 131 -21.95 -4.14 -8.77
CA SER A 131 -23.01 -5.13 -8.64
C SER A 131 -23.70 -5.02 -7.29
N ASP A 132 -24.77 -5.76 -7.10
CA ASP A 132 -25.44 -5.90 -5.80
C ASP A 132 -24.60 -6.74 -4.80
N ASN A 133 -23.43 -7.23 -5.23
CA ASN A 133 -22.50 -7.96 -4.39
C ASN A 133 -21.55 -7.01 -3.68
N ASP A 134 -21.15 -7.39 -2.48
CA ASP A 134 -20.13 -6.69 -1.71
C ASP A 134 -18.73 -6.82 -2.34
N VAL A 135 -17.83 -5.92 -2.03
CA VAL A 135 -16.43 -6.06 -2.41
C VAL A 135 -15.84 -7.32 -1.79
N ARG A 136 -15.35 -8.22 -2.65
CA ARG A 136 -14.73 -9.49 -2.24
C ARG A 136 -13.54 -9.25 -1.32
N ILE A 137 -13.40 -10.06 -0.27
CA ILE A 137 -12.35 -9.89 0.75
C ILE A 137 -10.95 -9.86 0.15
N SER A 138 -10.69 -10.63 -0.89
CA SER A 138 -9.39 -10.66 -1.59
C SER A 138 -9.08 -9.37 -2.36
N LYS A 139 -10.10 -8.56 -2.66
CA LYS A 139 -9.99 -7.25 -3.34
C LYS A 139 -9.97 -6.08 -2.37
N ARG A 140 -10.37 -6.28 -1.11
CA ARG A 140 -10.35 -5.23 -0.10
C ARG A 140 -8.95 -4.67 0.10
N ALA A 141 -8.91 -3.40 0.45
CA ALA A 141 -7.66 -2.70 0.62
C ALA A 141 -7.12 -2.85 2.05
N PHE A 142 -5.82 -3.13 2.14
CA PHE A 142 -5.03 -3.07 3.37
C PHE A 142 -3.95 -2.00 3.21
N VAL A 143 -3.66 -1.27 4.28
CA VAL A 143 -2.61 -0.24 4.22
C VAL A 143 -1.29 -0.90 3.83
N PRO A 144 -0.62 -0.44 2.76
CA PRO A 144 0.69 -0.97 2.38
C PRO A 144 1.67 -0.81 3.53
N TYR A 145 2.38 -1.88 3.89
CA TYR A 145 3.17 -1.95 5.12
C TYR A 145 4.29 -0.90 5.19
N HIS A 146 4.82 -0.47 4.04
CA HIS A 146 5.85 0.56 3.96
C HIS A 146 5.30 2.00 4.12
N ARG A 147 3.96 2.16 4.13
CA ARG A 147 3.30 3.46 4.27
C ARG A 147 2.79 3.76 5.68
N LEU A 148 2.86 2.79 6.59
CA LEU A 148 2.58 2.98 8.00
C LEU A 148 3.53 2.09 8.81
N ARG A 149 4.68 2.63 9.15
CA ARG A 149 5.66 1.97 10.03
C ARG A 149 5.18 2.05 11.47
N GLY A 150 5.59 1.13 12.33
CA GLY A 150 5.12 1.06 13.72
C GLY A 150 3.87 0.20 13.94
N PHE A 151 3.31 -0.38 12.87
CA PHE A 151 2.14 -1.26 12.92
C PHE A 151 2.41 -2.55 12.14
N GLU A 152 1.92 -3.68 12.63
CA GLU A 152 2.02 -4.95 11.90
C GLU A 152 1.27 -4.88 10.56
N LYS A 153 1.80 -5.58 9.56
CA LYS A 153 1.22 -5.62 8.21
C LYS A 153 -0.23 -6.10 8.25
N GLY A 154 -1.16 -5.25 7.76
CA GLY A 154 -2.58 -5.58 7.65
C GLY A 154 -3.34 -5.68 8.98
N LYS A 155 -2.72 -5.36 10.11
CA LYS A 155 -3.31 -5.51 11.45
C LYS A 155 -3.84 -4.18 12.00
N ILE A 156 -4.44 -3.37 11.15
CA ILE A 156 -5.18 -2.16 11.49
C ILE A 156 -6.49 -2.09 10.70
N GLY A 157 -7.49 -1.39 11.24
CA GLY A 157 -8.77 -1.12 10.55
C GLY A 157 -9.91 -2.05 10.99
N PRO A 158 -10.90 -2.25 10.12
CA PRO A 158 -12.06 -3.06 10.42
C PRO A 158 -11.73 -4.50 10.78
N ILE A 159 -12.40 -5.02 11.81
CA ILE A 159 -12.24 -6.39 12.32
C ILE A 159 -13.61 -7.05 12.43
N GLU A 160 -13.71 -8.28 12.00
CA GLU A 160 -14.85 -9.16 12.19
C GLU A 160 -14.38 -10.50 12.77
N ASN A 161 -14.99 -10.96 13.87
CA ASN A 161 -14.60 -12.20 14.57
C ASN A 161 -13.09 -12.35 14.84
N SER A 162 -12.40 -11.25 15.17
CA SER A 162 -10.94 -11.18 15.37
C SER A 162 -10.10 -11.21 14.10
N ASP A 163 -10.70 -11.33 12.92
CA ASP A 163 -10.02 -11.27 11.63
C ASP A 163 -9.99 -9.83 11.10
N TYR A 164 -8.83 -9.38 10.62
CA TYR A 164 -8.70 -8.08 9.95
C TYR A 164 -9.19 -8.21 8.51
N ILE A 165 -10.27 -7.51 8.20
CA ILE A 165 -10.96 -7.65 6.91
C ILE A 165 -10.60 -6.56 5.88
N GLY A 166 -9.69 -5.63 6.25
CA GLY A 166 -9.39 -4.49 5.39
C GLY A 166 -10.58 -3.54 5.23
N GLY A 167 -10.51 -2.70 4.23
CA GLY A 167 -11.59 -1.74 3.93
C GLY A 167 -11.69 -1.43 2.45
N ASN A 168 -12.72 -0.68 2.10
CA ASN A 168 -12.91 -0.21 0.72
C ASN A 168 -12.08 1.03 0.43
N TYR A 169 -11.66 1.76 1.47
CA TYR A 169 -10.95 3.03 1.34
C TYR A 169 -9.70 3.07 2.19
N ILE A 170 -8.64 3.62 1.62
CA ILE A 170 -7.39 3.91 2.33
C ILE A 170 -6.95 5.32 2.00
N TYR A 171 -6.41 6.02 2.97
CA TYR A 171 -5.46 7.11 2.72
C TYR A 171 -4.20 6.93 3.55
N THR A 172 -3.07 7.39 3.02
CA THR A 172 -1.84 7.56 3.78
C THR A 172 -1.20 8.90 3.48
N ALA A 173 -0.53 9.46 4.47
CA ALA A 173 0.34 10.62 4.35
C ALA A 173 1.68 10.29 5.01
N ASN A 174 2.76 10.42 4.25
CA ASN A 174 4.10 10.09 4.70
C ASN A 174 5.00 11.32 4.52
N LEU A 175 5.65 11.74 5.57
CA LEU A 175 6.68 12.77 5.55
C LEU A 175 8.00 12.14 5.98
N SER A 176 9.06 12.40 5.25
CA SER A 176 10.41 11.97 5.67
C SER A 176 11.46 12.96 5.22
N THR A 177 12.57 12.95 5.90
CA THR A 177 13.78 13.66 5.50
C THR A 177 14.99 12.81 5.80
N ASN A 178 15.92 12.71 4.85
CA ASN A 178 17.22 12.15 5.18
C ASN A 178 17.96 13.08 6.14
N LEU A 179 18.72 12.49 7.04
CA LEU A 179 19.56 13.19 7.98
C LEU A 179 20.94 13.41 7.35
N PRO A 180 21.66 14.48 7.73
CA PRO A 180 23.04 14.65 7.32
C PRO A 180 23.84 13.38 7.64
N GLN A 181 24.79 13.05 6.77
CA GLN A 181 25.62 11.86 6.96
C GLN A 181 26.32 11.88 8.32
N ILE A 182 25.83 11.05 9.24
CA ILE A 182 26.30 11.02 10.64
C ILE A 182 27.57 10.18 10.73
N LEU A 183 27.71 9.15 9.90
CA LEU A 183 28.87 8.27 9.84
C LEU A 183 29.59 8.48 8.51
N THR A 184 30.58 9.34 8.51
CA THR A 184 31.38 9.70 7.31
C THR A 184 32.30 8.57 6.82
N THR A 185 32.46 7.52 7.63
CA THR A 185 33.35 6.37 7.34
C THR A 185 32.63 5.22 6.65
N VAL A 186 31.30 5.23 6.58
CA VAL A 186 30.49 4.16 5.95
C VAL A 186 29.83 4.75 4.71
N GLU A 187 30.33 4.37 3.56
CA GLU A 187 29.68 4.66 2.28
C GLU A 187 28.38 3.86 2.15
N ASN A 188 27.37 4.41 1.46
CA ASN A 188 26.07 3.77 1.19
C ASN A 188 25.19 3.53 2.43
N LEU A 189 25.32 4.35 3.46
CA LEU A 189 24.49 4.32 4.66
C LEU A 189 23.76 5.65 4.81
N ASP A 190 22.43 5.62 4.73
CA ASP A 190 21.58 6.78 4.90
C ASP A 190 20.65 6.62 6.11
N PHE A 191 20.53 7.68 6.88
CA PHE A 191 19.55 7.79 7.95
C PHE A 191 18.42 8.72 7.54
N SER A 192 17.21 8.38 7.91
CA SER A 192 16.06 9.25 7.70
C SER A 192 15.18 9.30 8.94
N TYR A 193 14.57 10.47 9.16
CA TYR A 193 13.49 10.66 10.11
C TYR A 193 12.18 10.66 9.37
N PHE A 194 11.11 10.10 9.96
CA PHE A 194 9.82 10.05 9.32
C PHE A 194 8.65 10.24 10.27
N ILE A 195 7.53 10.67 9.69
CA ILE A 195 6.19 10.68 10.29
C ILE A 195 5.25 10.06 9.28
N ASP A 196 4.52 9.02 9.69
CA ASP A 196 3.53 8.34 8.89
C ASP A 196 2.13 8.52 9.50
N ALA A 197 1.14 8.69 8.63
CA ALA A 197 -0.26 8.72 8.99
C ALA A 197 -1.05 7.86 8.00
N ALA A 198 -2.01 7.07 8.48
CA ALA A 198 -2.87 6.26 7.63
C ALA A 198 -4.21 5.96 8.29
N ASN A 199 -5.18 5.65 7.43
CA ASN A 199 -6.41 5.00 7.85
C ASN A 199 -6.89 4.03 6.77
N VAL A 200 -7.69 3.03 7.19
CA VAL A 200 -8.41 2.09 6.35
C VAL A 200 -9.81 1.93 6.91
N TRP A 201 -10.83 2.07 6.06
CA TRP A 201 -12.24 2.02 6.46
C TRP A 201 -13.14 1.61 5.28
N GLY A 202 -14.43 1.51 5.56
CA GLY A 202 -15.45 1.15 4.57
C GLY A 202 -15.65 -0.37 4.53
N VAL A 203 -16.75 -0.81 5.15
CA VAL A 203 -17.26 -2.17 5.04
C VAL A 203 -18.69 -2.03 4.54
N ASP A 204 -18.96 -2.63 3.38
CA ASP A 204 -20.20 -2.46 2.64
C ASP A 204 -21.30 -3.47 3.01
N TYR A 205 -20.92 -4.63 3.58
CA TYR A 205 -21.87 -5.71 3.85
C TYR A 205 -22.44 -5.74 5.28
N ASP A 206 -21.86 -5.02 6.22
CA ASP A 206 -22.33 -4.99 7.61
C ASP A 206 -22.01 -3.65 8.27
N SER A 207 -23.06 -2.87 8.54
CA SER A 207 -22.92 -1.57 9.21
C SER A 207 -22.60 -1.67 10.71
N SER A 208 -22.70 -2.86 11.32
CA SER A 208 -22.34 -3.08 12.72
C SER A 208 -20.84 -3.20 12.94
N ILE A 209 -20.08 -3.49 11.87
CA ILE A 209 -18.63 -3.56 11.94
C ILE A 209 -18.06 -2.16 12.20
N ASN A 210 -17.15 -2.06 13.16
CA ASN A 210 -16.52 -0.80 13.49
C ASN A 210 -15.71 -0.23 12.32
N ASN A 211 -16.29 0.74 11.65
CA ASN A 211 -15.69 1.51 10.57
C ASN A 211 -15.05 2.81 11.08
N SER A 212 -14.46 2.83 12.27
CA SER A 212 -13.94 4.06 12.85
C SER A 212 -12.97 4.74 11.89
N ASN A 213 -13.29 5.99 11.55
CA ASN A 213 -12.43 6.83 10.72
C ASN A 213 -11.31 7.45 11.56
N LYS A 214 -10.61 6.63 12.35
CA LYS A 214 -9.53 7.10 13.20
C LYS A 214 -8.18 6.99 12.51
N ILE A 215 -7.47 8.10 12.52
CA ILE A 215 -6.13 8.21 11.95
C ILE A 215 -5.13 7.54 12.87
N ARG A 216 -4.36 6.58 12.33
CA ARG A 216 -3.19 6.00 12.98
C ARG A 216 -1.98 6.80 12.56
N THR A 217 -1.14 7.15 13.51
CA THR A 217 0.10 7.87 13.23
C THR A 217 1.28 7.23 13.95
N SER A 218 2.44 7.33 13.33
CA SER A 218 3.71 6.88 13.91
C SER A 218 4.84 7.82 13.50
N THR A 219 5.92 7.74 14.26
CA THR A 219 7.17 8.43 13.94
C THR A 219 8.35 7.52 14.23
N GLY A 220 9.50 7.80 13.63
CA GLY A 220 10.67 6.98 13.85
C GLY A 220 11.86 7.36 12.99
N ILE A 221 12.86 6.51 13.06
CA ILE A 221 14.09 6.62 12.30
C ILE A 221 14.20 5.38 11.41
N ALA A 222 14.65 5.57 10.18
CA ALA A 222 15.01 4.49 9.29
C ALA A 222 16.48 4.62 8.90
N MET A 223 17.11 3.48 8.65
CA MET A 223 18.46 3.34 8.16
C MET A 223 18.42 2.50 6.90
N ASP A 224 18.87 3.09 5.81
CA ASP A 224 18.93 2.45 4.49
C ASP A 224 20.39 2.15 4.16
N ILE A 225 20.69 0.90 3.81
CA ILE A 225 22.01 0.41 3.46
C ILE A 225 21.94 -0.22 2.08
N LEU A 226 22.75 0.27 1.15
CA LEU A 226 22.88 -0.39 -0.14
C LEU A 226 23.89 -1.55 -0.01
N THR A 227 23.39 -2.77 -0.09
CA THR A 227 24.20 -3.99 -0.01
C THR A 227 24.37 -4.65 -1.38
N VAL A 228 25.29 -5.62 -1.48
CA VAL A 228 25.53 -6.40 -2.71
C VAL A 228 24.29 -7.18 -3.15
N VAL A 229 23.40 -7.55 -2.22
CA VAL A 229 22.17 -8.30 -2.48
C VAL A 229 20.95 -7.37 -2.66
N GLY A 230 21.15 -6.06 -2.61
CA GLY A 230 20.11 -5.05 -2.75
C GLY A 230 19.99 -4.12 -1.53
N PRO A 231 19.11 -3.14 -1.59
CA PRO A 231 18.89 -2.22 -0.48
C PRO A 231 18.29 -2.94 0.72
N LEU A 232 18.80 -2.60 1.88
CA LEU A 232 18.37 -3.07 3.19
C LEU A 232 17.86 -1.88 3.97
N THR A 233 16.62 -1.95 4.45
CA THR A 233 16.04 -0.92 5.31
C THR A 233 15.79 -1.50 6.71
N LEU A 234 16.33 -0.85 7.72
CA LEU A 234 16.00 -1.05 9.12
C LEU A 234 15.21 0.15 9.61
N SER A 235 14.10 -0.04 10.31
CA SER A 235 13.37 1.07 10.91
C SER A 235 12.97 0.77 12.34
N TYR A 236 13.09 1.78 13.18
CA TYR A 236 12.53 1.80 14.52
C TYR A 236 11.46 2.87 14.59
N SER A 237 10.25 2.49 15.00
CA SER A 237 9.06 3.33 14.96
C SER A 237 8.26 3.25 16.25
N ILE A 238 7.64 4.37 16.60
CA ILE A 238 6.77 4.49 17.76
C ILE A 238 5.40 4.96 17.28
N PRO A 239 4.33 4.19 17.51
CA PRO A 239 2.96 4.64 17.27
C PRO A 239 2.61 5.83 18.17
N ILE A 240 2.04 6.89 17.59
CA ILE A 240 1.58 8.08 18.30
C ILE A 240 0.08 7.95 18.58
N THR A 241 -0.70 7.61 17.54
CA THR A 241 -2.14 7.36 17.66
C THR A 241 -2.47 5.98 17.11
N LYS A 242 -3.28 5.23 17.86
CA LYS A 242 -3.73 3.88 17.49
C LYS A 242 -5.08 3.57 18.12
N GLU A 243 -5.76 2.55 17.60
CA GLU A 243 -6.91 1.91 18.24
C GLU A 243 -6.46 0.78 19.16
N SER A 244 -7.32 0.40 20.08
CA SER A 244 -7.05 -0.72 21.00
C SER A 244 -6.90 -2.07 20.29
N THR A 245 -7.51 -2.19 19.14
CA THR A 245 -7.48 -3.40 18.29
C THR A 245 -6.29 -3.45 17.34
N ASP A 246 -5.58 -2.34 17.14
CA ASP A 246 -4.43 -2.29 16.24
C ASP A 246 -3.23 -3.03 16.84
N LYS A 247 -2.53 -3.83 16.03
CA LYS A 247 -1.26 -4.46 16.43
C LYS A 247 -0.08 -3.62 15.98
N THR A 248 0.89 -3.46 16.88
CA THR A 248 2.04 -2.59 16.67
C THR A 248 3.34 -3.38 16.62
N GLU A 249 4.26 -2.93 15.77
CA GLU A 249 5.58 -3.49 15.56
C GLU A 249 6.61 -2.36 15.56
N ASN A 250 7.43 -2.25 16.60
CA ASN A 250 8.36 -1.13 16.73
C ASN A 250 9.60 -1.24 15.84
N PHE A 251 10.05 -2.45 15.57
CA PHE A 251 11.24 -2.70 14.76
C PHE A 251 10.85 -3.44 13.47
N ARG A 252 11.34 -2.95 12.34
CA ARG A 252 11.08 -3.55 11.04
C ARG A 252 12.37 -3.67 10.23
N PHE A 253 12.49 -4.81 9.60
CA PHE A 253 13.56 -5.16 8.69
C PHE A 253 12.97 -5.46 7.30
N ASN A 254 13.54 -4.84 6.28
CA ASN A 254 13.13 -5.07 4.89
C ASN A 254 14.35 -5.24 3.99
N ILE A 255 14.33 -6.27 3.14
CA ILE A 255 15.34 -6.51 2.10
C ILE A 255 14.67 -6.32 0.76
N GLY A 256 15.25 -5.53 -0.10
CA GLY A 256 14.77 -5.27 -1.45
C GLY A 256 14.21 -3.87 -1.63
N THR A 257 13.99 -3.49 -2.88
CA THR A 257 13.42 -2.22 -3.25
C THR A 257 11.93 -2.19 -2.95
N SER A 258 11.51 -1.42 -1.96
CA SER A 258 10.10 -1.02 -1.82
C SER A 258 9.88 0.22 -2.69
N PHE A 259 9.53 0.01 -3.94
CA PHE A 259 9.09 1.07 -4.84
C PHE A 259 7.61 1.39 -4.66
#